data_1118e83fec2bb4406a5427fa63d3f1b5
#
_entry.id   1118e83fec2bb4406a5427fa63d3f1b5
#
_cell.length_a   1.000
_cell.length_b   1.000
_cell.length_c   1.000
_cell.angle_alpha   90.00
_cell.angle_beta   90.00
_cell.angle_gamma   90.00
#
_symmetry.space_group_name_H-M   'P 1'
#
loop_
_entity.id
_entity.type
_entity.pdbx_description
1 polymer ?
#
loop_
_entity_poly.entity_id
_entity_poly.type
_entity_poly.pdbx_seq_one_letter_code
_entity_poly.pdbx_strand_id
1 'polypeptide(L)'
;KVTFTAEPEEGYIVSGWKVDGKTYKWQDKDEDYLGTTLVLEDISKDENVIVSFKKSTASYKVITSVADEDGKTDTSLAKVTAINAETKEAVTDLTSIKEGTTLTFTASVADKTNHMVKLWQTSKDGKTWEDAALSGGSNTFTLYNISENLYIRSVITIAQKYSLKYKVVLDDGKPSETIVTDKKIAELTATSNGQEITSGDSHSAYIPVEFALSLNNDY
;
A
#
# COMPACT_ATOMS: atom_id res chain seq x y z
N LYS A 1 9.12 3.14 -19.98
CA LYS A 1 8.57 2.13 -19.06
C LYS A 1 7.72 1.13 -19.82
N VAL A 2 8.02 -0.16 -19.70
CA VAL A 2 7.27 -1.28 -20.30
C VAL A 2 6.93 -2.27 -19.19
N THR A 3 5.68 -2.74 -19.18
CA THR A 3 5.19 -3.75 -18.25
C THR A 3 4.91 -5.04 -19.02
N PHE A 4 5.49 -6.14 -18.54
CA PHE A 4 5.23 -7.48 -19.03
C PHE A 4 4.37 -8.19 -18.00
N THR A 5 3.29 -8.84 -18.44
CA THR A 5 2.43 -9.66 -17.58
C THR A 5 2.50 -11.10 -18.06
N ALA A 6 2.80 -12.01 -17.13
CA ALA A 6 2.77 -13.44 -17.36
C ALA A 6 1.45 -14.00 -16.81
N GLU A 7 0.74 -14.78 -17.60
CA GLU A 7 -0.51 -15.44 -17.23
C GLU A 7 -0.28 -16.96 -17.23
N PRO A 8 0.19 -17.56 -16.10
CA PRO A 8 0.39 -19.00 -16.04
C PRO A 8 -0.95 -19.74 -16.04
N GLU A 9 -0.99 -20.89 -16.71
CA GLU A 9 -2.14 -21.81 -16.62
C GLU A 9 -2.26 -22.39 -15.20
N GLU A 10 -3.46 -22.92 -14.87
CA GLU A 10 -3.71 -23.52 -13.57
C GLU A 10 -2.69 -24.62 -13.25
N GLY A 11 -2.10 -24.56 -12.06
CA GLY A 11 -1.04 -25.46 -11.59
C GLY A 11 0.35 -25.14 -12.09
N TYR A 12 0.54 -24.02 -12.81
CA TYR A 12 1.85 -23.49 -13.15
C TYR A 12 2.10 -22.19 -12.42
N ILE A 13 3.37 -21.90 -12.15
CA ILE A 13 3.82 -20.62 -11.56
C ILE A 13 5.01 -20.11 -12.35
N VAL A 14 5.24 -18.80 -12.27
CA VAL A 14 6.46 -18.18 -12.78
C VAL A 14 7.64 -18.76 -12.01
N SER A 15 8.63 -19.26 -12.72
CA SER A 15 9.88 -19.78 -12.14
C SER A 15 11.06 -18.85 -12.29
N GLY A 16 10.87 -17.75 -12.99
CA GLY A 16 11.86 -16.68 -13.11
C GLY A 16 11.71 -15.87 -14.40
N TRP A 17 12.35 -14.72 -14.38
CA TRP A 17 12.49 -13.83 -15.52
C TRP A 17 13.96 -13.68 -15.88
N LYS A 18 14.24 -13.51 -17.16
CA LYS A 18 15.56 -13.13 -17.66
C LYS A 18 15.44 -11.91 -18.55
N VAL A 19 16.38 -10.99 -18.39
CA VAL A 19 16.56 -9.84 -19.29
C VAL A 19 17.96 -9.91 -19.85
N ASP A 20 18.09 -9.95 -21.18
CA ASP A 20 19.36 -10.15 -21.90
C ASP A 20 20.17 -11.37 -21.39
N GLY A 21 19.47 -12.47 -21.12
CA GLY A 21 20.07 -13.71 -20.64
C GLY A 21 20.47 -13.71 -19.17
N LYS A 22 20.36 -12.59 -18.45
CA LYS A 22 20.62 -12.50 -17.00
C LYS A 22 19.33 -12.69 -16.22
N THR A 23 19.39 -13.47 -15.13
CA THR A 23 18.26 -13.63 -14.20
C THR A 23 17.89 -12.30 -13.59
N TYR A 24 16.61 -11.93 -13.67
CA TYR A 24 16.09 -10.73 -13.05
C TYR A 24 15.88 -10.97 -11.56
N LYS A 25 16.43 -10.08 -10.73
CA LYS A 25 16.42 -10.18 -9.26
C LYS A 25 15.47 -9.15 -8.67
N TRP A 26 15.01 -9.36 -7.43
CA TRP A 26 14.38 -8.31 -6.64
C TRP A 26 15.36 -7.14 -6.43
N GLN A 27 14.84 -5.92 -6.44
CA GLN A 27 15.64 -4.68 -6.48
C GLN A 27 16.72 -4.59 -5.39
N ASP A 28 16.50 -5.17 -4.21
CA ASP A 28 17.40 -5.08 -3.06
C ASP A 28 17.80 -6.44 -2.47
N LYS A 29 17.49 -7.53 -3.14
CA LYS A 29 17.77 -8.89 -2.66
C LYS A 29 18.43 -9.71 -3.76
N ASP A 30 19.35 -10.62 -3.37
CA ASP A 30 19.93 -11.59 -4.29
C ASP A 30 18.99 -12.78 -4.57
N GLU A 31 17.69 -12.52 -4.59
CA GLU A 31 16.64 -13.50 -4.84
C GLU A 31 16.06 -13.33 -6.24
N ASP A 32 15.70 -14.43 -6.89
CA ASP A 32 15.07 -14.43 -8.20
C ASP A 32 13.68 -13.79 -8.14
N TYR A 33 13.37 -12.92 -9.11
CA TYR A 33 12.05 -12.33 -9.19
C TYR A 33 11.07 -13.34 -9.79
N LEU A 34 10.05 -13.70 -9.03
CA LEU A 34 9.05 -14.70 -9.38
C LEU A 34 7.62 -14.13 -9.56
N GLY A 35 7.49 -12.81 -9.56
CA GLY A 35 6.20 -12.16 -9.77
C GLY A 35 5.66 -12.36 -11.19
N THR A 36 4.35 -12.27 -11.35
CA THR A 36 3.68 -12.37 -12.65
C THR A 36 3.82 -11.11 -13.50
N THR A 37 4.25 -10.00 -12.91
CA THR A 37 4.41 -8.72 -13.62
C THR A 37 5.83 -8.21 -13.49
N LEU A 38 6.54 -8.08 -14.62
CA LEU A 38 7.85 -7.46 -14.69
C LEU A 38 7.74 -6.06 -15.28
N VAL A 39 8.34 -5.07 -14.62
CA VAL A 39 8.41 -3.69 -15.10
C VAL A 39 9.86 -3.35 -15.42
N LEU A 40 10.11 -2.94 -16.65
CA LEU A 40 11.39 -2.37 -17.10
C LEU A 40 11.22 -0.87 -17.30
N GLU A 41 12.09 -0.09 -16.69
CA GLU A 41 12.16 1.36 -16.85
C GLU A 41 13.38 1.73 -17.70
N ASP A 42 13.34 2.87 -18.37
CA ASP A 42 14.48 3.46 -19.12
C ASP A 42 15.11 2.54 -20.16
N ILE A 43 14.27 1.83 -20.93
CA ILE A 43 14.75 1.00 -22.04
C ILE A 43 15.41 1.90 -23.09
N SER A 44 16.72 1.75 -23.27
CA SER A 44 17.55 2.56 -24.18
C SER A 44 18.19 1.74 -25.31
N LYS A 45 17.92 0.44 -25.37
CA LYS A 45 18.42 -0.52 -26.37
C LYS A 45 17.40 -1.65 -26.54
N ASP A 46 17.65 -2.53 -27.51
CA ASP A 46 16.89 -3.76 -27.65
C ASP A 46 17.11 -4.66 -26.40
N GLU A 47 16.02 -5.14 -25.82
CA GLU A 47 16.03 -6.03 -24.66
C GLU A 47 15.33 -7.34 -24.98
N ASN A 48 15.93 -8.45 -24.61
CA ASN A 48 15.32 -9.77 -24.73
C ASN A 48 14.79 -10.22 -23.38
N VAL A 49 13.45 -10.29 -23.25
CA VAL A 49 12.77 -10.66 -22.00
C VAL A 49 12.20 -12.07 -22.13
N ILE A 50 12.57 -12.95 -21.21
CA ILE A 50 12.11 -14.35 -21.16
C ILE A 50 11.48 -14.60 -19.79
N VAL A 51 10.26 -15.11 -19.78
CA VAL A 51 9.61 -15.67 -18.60
C VAL A 51 9.65 -17.19 -18.66
N SER A 52 9.88 -17.83 -17.52
CA SER A 52 9.87 -19.29 -17.40
C SER A 52 8.80 -19.71 -16.41
N PHE A 53 8.16 -20.85 -16.68
CA PHE A 53 7.11 -21.42 -15.81
C PHE A 53 7.55 -22.79 -15.30
N LYS A 54 7.06 -23.15 -14.12
CA LYS A 54 7.17 -24.52 -13.59
C LYS A 54 5.82 -24.98 -13.06
N LYS A 55 5.59 -26.29 -13.08
CA LYS A 55 4.40 -26.89 -12.43
C LYS A 55 4.58 -26.85 -10.91
N SER A 56 3.53 -26.44 -10.19
CA SER A 56 3.49 -26.50 -8.75
C SER A 56 2.22 -27.18 -8.25
N THR A 57 2.38 -28.05 -7.24
CA THR A 57 1.30 -28.67 -6.48
C THR A 57 1.39 -28.31 -5.00
N ALA A 58 2.36 -27.48 -4.61
CA ALA A 58 2.55 -27.08 -3.23
C ALA A 58 1.49 -26.08 -2.80
N SER A 59 1.14 -26.12 -1.53
CA SER A 59 0.32 -25.11 -0.87
C SER A 59 0.91 -24.75 0.49
N TYR A 60 0.66 -23.53 0.92
CA TYR A 60 1.24 -22.94 2.11
C TYR A 60 0.19 -22.30 2.99
N LYS A 61 0.49 -22.23 4.28
CA LYS A 61 -0.37 -21.60 5.26
C LYS A 61 0.07 -20.17 5.51
N VAL A 62 -0.88 -19.25 5.50
CA VAL A 62 -0.67 -17.87 5.94
C VAL A 62 -1.50 -17.62 7.19
N ILE A 63 -0.88 -17.09 8.24
CA ILE A 63 -1.54 -16.76 9.50
C ILE A 63 -1.51 -15.25 9.67
N THR A 64 -2.68 -14.65 9.86
CA THR A 64 -2.79 -13.20 10.06
C THR A 64 -3.07 -12.86 11.52
N SER A 65 -2.52 -11.74 11.98
CA SER A 65 -2.79 -11.19 13.30
C SER A 65 -2.76 -9.66 13.29
N VAL A 66 -3.15 -9.06 14.41
CA VAL A 66 -3.05 -7.63 14.67
C VAL A 66 -2.28 -7.45 15.97
N ALA A 67 -1.38 -6.49 16.02
CA ALA A 67 -0.61 -6.16 17.21
C ALA A 67 -0.65 -4.66 17.49
N ASP A 68 -0.45 -4.29 18.76
CA ASP A 68 -0.12 -2.93 19.17
C ASP A 68 1.35 -2.59 18.88
N GLU A 69 1.79 -1.39 19.24
CA GLU A 69 3.16 -0.91 19.01
C GLU A 69 4.23 -1.71 19.77
N ASP A 70 3.86 -2.31 20.90
CA ASP A 70 4.75 -3.15 21.71
C ASP A 70 4.83 -4.59 21.17
N GLY A 71 4.10 -4.87 20.08
CA GLY A 71 4.05 -6.18 19.44
C GLY A 71 3.13 -7.18 20.12
N LYS A 72 2.33 -6.75 21.09
CA LYS A 72 1.33 -7.60 21.73
C LYS A 72 0.11 -7.76 20.84
N THR A 73 -0.34 -8.99 20.64
CA THR A 73 -1.52 -9.30 19.86
C THR A 73 -2.78 -8.70 20.48
N ASP A 74 -3.51 -7.90 19.68
CA ASP A 74 -4.79 -7.32 20.07
C ASP A 74 -5.73 -7.24 18.85
N THR A 75 -6.67 -8.17 18.78
CA THR A 75 -7.64 -8.28 17.68
C THR A 75 -8.77 -7.24 17.77
N SER A 76 -8.87 -6.48 18.86
CA SER A 76 -9.84 -5.40 18.97
C SER A 76 -9.46 -4.15 18.20
N LEU A 77 -8.17 -3.97 17.88
CA LEU A 77 -7.64 -2.78 17.21
C LEU A 77 -7.98 -2.74 15.71
N ALA A 78 -7.99 -3.89 15.04
CA ALA A 78 -8.31 -3.98 13.62
C ALA A 78 -8.77 -5.38 13.22
N LYS A 79 -9.38 -5.47 12.03
CA LYS A 79 -9.67 -6.73 11.33
C LYS A 79 -8.81 -6.81 10.08
N VAL A 80 -8.09 -7.92 9.90
CA VAL A 80 -7.35 -8.21 8.68
C VAL A 80 -8.19 -9.10 7.77
N THR A 81 -8.29 -8.71 6.50
CA THR A 81 -8.91 -9.49 5.43
C THR A 81 -7.92 -9.68 4.29
N ALA A 82 -8.12 -10.70 3.47
CA ALA A 82 -7.28 -10.99 2.31
C ALA A 82 -8.11 -11.17 1.05
N ILE A 83 -7.55 -10.71 -0.07
CA ILE A 83 -8.05 -11.01 -1.41
C ILE A 83 -6.92 -11.60 -2.25
N ASN A 84 -7.26 -12.42 -3.21
CA ASN A 84 -6.34 -12.77 -4.29
C ASN A 84 -6.09 -11.52 -5.14
N ALA A 85 -4.83 -11.12 -5.33
CA ALA A 85 -4.49 -9.88 -6.01
C ALA A 85 -4.81 -9.92 -7.52
N GLU A 86 -4.89 -11.10 -8.12
CA GLU A 86 -5.19 -11.31 -9.54
C GLU A 86 -6.69 -11.39 -9.78
N THR A 87 -7.39 -12.32 -9.09
CA THR A 87 -8.84 -12.53 -9.30
C THR A 87 -9.72 -11.51 -8.60
N LYS A 88 -9.16 -10.75 -7.63
CA LYS A 88 -9.87 -9.81 -6.73
C LYS A 88 -10.91 -10.48 -5.80
N GLU A 89 -10.94 -11.80 -5.74
CA GLU A 89 -11.83 -12.54 -4.89
C GLU A 89 -11.34 -12.58 -3.43
N ALA A 90 -12.28 -12.58 -2.49
CA ALA A 90 -11.96 -12.71 -1.08
C ALA A 90 -11.41 -14.10 -0.76
N VAL A 91 -10.29 -14.14 -0.02
CA VAL A 91 -9.70 -15.38 0.46
C VAL A 91 -9.97 -15.50 1.96
N THR A 92 -10.92 -16.36 2.30
CA THR A 92 -11.34 -16.59 3.70
C THR A 92 -10.60 -17.76 4.36
N ASP A 93 -10.12 -18.71 3.56
CA ASP A 93 -9.28 -19.82 4.04
C ASP A 93 -7.83 -19.59 3.62
N LEU A 94 -7.01 -19.25 4.61
CA LEU A 94 -5.58 -19.01 4.45
C LEU A 94 -4.73 -20.25 4.85
N THR A 95 -5.33 -21.40 5.06
CA THR A 95 -4.61 -22.62 5.51
C THR A 95 -3.98 -23.42 4.38
N SER A 96 -4.42 -23.18 3.13
CA SER A 96 -3.95 -23.92 1.95
C SER A 96 -3.91 -23.00 0.72
N ILE A 97 -2.98 -22.07 0.71
CA ILE A 97 -2.76 -21.14 -0.40
C ILE A 97 -1.80 -21.80 -1.40
N LYS A 98 -2.20 -21.89 -2.66
CA LYS A 98 -1.36 -22.44 -3.73
C LYS A 98 -0.05 -21.67 -3.86
N GLU A 99 1.04 -22.38 -4.10
CA GLU A 99 2.33 -21.76 -4.41
C GLU A 99 2.20 -20.76 -5.57
N GLY A 100 2.86 -19.63 -5.47
CA GLY A 100 2.82 -18.58 -6.48
C GLY A 100 1.67 -17.58 -6.32
N THR A 101 0.67 -17.87 -5.47
CA THR A 101 -0.44 -16.93 -5.24
C THR A 101 0.08 -15.60 -4.69
N THR A 102 -0.45 -14.51 -5.21
CA THR A 102 -0.26 -13.16 -4.66
C THR A 102 -1.50 -12.74 -3.88
N LEU A 103 -1.34 -12.37 -2.62
CA LEU A 103 -2.42 -11.92 -1.75
C LEU A 103 -2.25 -10.45 -1.38
N THR A 104 -3.35 -9.71 -1.39
CA THR A 104 -3.43 -8.38 -0.80
C THR A 104 -4.22 -8.44 0.51
N PHE A 105 -3.58 -8.03 1.59
CA PHE A 105 -4.17 -7.92 2.92
C PHE A 105 -4.65 -6.50 3.15
N THR A 106 -5.79 -6.36 3.84
CA THR A 106 -6.32 -5.06 4.27
C THR A 106 -6.60 -5.10 5.76
N ALA A 107 -6.02 -4.16 6.51
CA ALA A 107 -6.32 -3.93 7.91
C ALA A 107 -7.41 -2.85 8.04
N SER A 108 -8.58 -3.25 8.51
CA SER A 108 -9.68 -2.34 8.83
C SER A 108 -9.58 -1.96 10.31
N VAL A 109 -9.01 -0.80 10.58
CA VAL A 109 -8.84 -0.26 11.95
C VAL A 109 -10.21 0.02 12.56
N ALA A 110 -10.44 -0.42 13.80
CA ALA A 110 -11.71 -0.31 14.48
C ALA A 110 -12.05 1.16 14.86
N ASP A 111 -11.08 1.87 15.41
CA ASP A 111 -11.18 3.30 15.73
C ASP A 111 -10.25 4.10 14.81
N LYS A 112 -10.73 4.45 13.63
CA LYS A 112 -9.99 5.25 12.64
C LYS A 112 -9.70 6.69 13.08
N THR A 113 -10.37 7.17 14.12
CA THR A 113 -10.18 8.52 14.64
C THR A 113 -8.91 8.63 15.47
N ASN A 114 -8.61 7.60 16.25
CA ASN A 114 -7.50 7.60 17.20
C ASN A 114 -6.39 6.60 16.86
N HIS A 115 -6.62 5.67 15.92
CA HIS A 115 -5.65 4.64 15.55
C HIS A 115 -5.43 4.59 14.03
N MET A 116 -4.26 4.12 13.66
CA MET A 116 -3.87 3.89 12.28
C MET A 116 -2.93 2.69 12.16
N VAL A 117 -2.80 2.14 10.97
CA VAL A 117 -1.75 1.15 10.69
C VAL A 117 -0.40 1.87 10.72
N LYS A 118 0.50 1.42 11.60
CA LYS A 118 1.89 1.89 11.63
C LYS A 118 2.70 1.26 10.49
N LEU A 119 2.64 -0.07 10.41
CA LEU A 119 3.34 -0.86 9.39
C LEU A 119 2.78 -2.30 9.38
N TRP A 120 3.26 -3.08 8.43
CA TRP A 120 3.07 -4.52 8.39
C TRP A 120 4.38 -5.24 8.71
N GLN A 121 4.25 -6.41 9.31
CA GLN A 121 5.38 -7.28 9.62
C GLN A 121 5.13 -8.69 9.14
N THR A 122 6.20 -9.38 8.79
CA THR A 122 6.19 -10.79 8.41
C THR A 122 7.06 -11.61 9.35
N SER A 123 6.76 -12.90 9.46
CA SER A 123 7.54 -13.84 10.26
C SER A 123 7.43 -15.24 9.70
N LYS A 124 8.50 -16.03 9.79
CA LYS A 124 8.48 -17.46 9.43
C LYS A 124 8.10 -18.38 10.60
N ASP A 125 8.28 -17.91 11.82
CA ASP A 125 8.08 -18.71 13.05
C ASP A 125 6.96 -18.16 13.96
N GLY A 126 6.39 -16.99 13.63
CA GLY A 126 5.40 -16.30 14.44
C GLY A 126 5.95 -15.66 15.72
N LYS A 127 7.27 -15.64 15.90
CA LYS A 127 7.97 -15.10 17.08
C LYS A 127 8.93 -13.98 16.72
N THR A 128 9.73 -14.20 15.69
CA THR A 128 10.67 -13.20 15.18
C THR A 128 10.02 -12.46 14.02
N TRP A 129 9.85 -11.14 14.16
CA TRP A 129 9.14 -10.32 13.21
C TRP A 129 10.06 -9.35 12.50
N GLU A 130 9.88 -9.23 11.20
CA GLU A 130 10.59 -8.30 10.33
C GLU A 130 9.61 -7.32 9.72
N ASP A 131 9.99 -6.05 9.63
CA ASP A 131 9.17 -5.03 8.98
C ASP A 131 9.08 -5.31 7.48
N ALA A 132 7.86 -5.36 6.98
CA ALA A 132 7.63 -5.49 5.55
C ALA A 132 7.99 -4.18 4.84
N ALA A 133 8.79 -4.27 3.80
CA ALA A 133 9.25 -3.11 3.03
C ALA A 133 8.05 -2.30 2.50
N LEU A 134 8.18 -0.95 2.51
CA LEU A 134 7.20 0.01 1.99
C LEU A 134 5.78 -0.10 2.59
N SER A 135 5.64 -0.67 3.79
CA SER A 135 4.34 -0.87 4.43
C SER A 135 3.95 0.23 5.44
N GLY A 136 4.81 1.21 5.66
CA GLY A 136 4.59 2.28 6.65
C GLY A 136 3.33 3.10 6.35
N GLY A 137 2.40 3.17 7.32
CA GLY A 137 1.16 3.95 7.21
C GLY A 137 0.11 3.39 6.25
N SER A 138 0.38 2.31 5.55
CA SER A 138 -0.56 1.72 4.58
C SER A 138 -1.54 0.76 5.25
N ASN A 139 -2.83 0.93 4.98
CA ASN A 139 -3.85 -0.03 5.40
C ASN A 139 -3.80 -1.34 4.61
N THR A 140 -3.03 -1.40 3.53
CA THR A 140 -2.90 -2.58 2.68
C THR A 140 -1.46 -3.04 2.60
N PHE A 141 -1.28 -4.36 2.47
CA PHE A 141 0.01 -5.00 2.24
C PHE A 141 -0.17 -6.11 1.20
N THR A 142 0.71 -6.15 0.20
CA THR A 142 0.68 -7.21 -0.82
C THR A 142 1.86 -8.14 -0.63
N LEU A 143 1.56 -9.42 -0.45
CA LEU A 143 2.52 -10.50 -0.41
C LEU A 143 2.53 -11.20 -1.77
N TYR A 144 3.64 -11.07 -2.46
CA TYR A 144 3.83 -11.64 -3.79
C TYR A 144 4.34 -13.08 -3.70
N ASN A 145 3.83 -13.94 -4.58
CA ASN A 145 4.42 -15.24 -4.88
C ASN A 145 4.70 -16.09 -3.63
N ILE A 146 3.64 -16.47 -2.93
CA ILE A 146 3.74 -17.29 -1.72
C ILE A 146 4.46 -18.60 -2.04
N SER A 147 5.58 -18.85 -1.35
CA SER A 147 6.45 -20.02 -1.54
C SER A 147 6.81 -20.74 -0.24
N GLU A 148 6.29 -20.28 0.89
CA GLU A 148 6.51 -20.87 2.22
C GLU A 148 5.36 -20.51 3.16
N ASN A 149 5.29 -21.19 4.32
CA ASN A 149 4.36 -20.80 5.38
C ASN A 149 4.81 -19.48 6.01
N LEU A 150 3.85 -18.56 6.20
CA LEU A 150 4.16 -17.22 6.71
C LEU A 150 3.14 -16.78 7.76
N TYR A 151 3.63 -15.97 8.69
CA TYR A 151 2.83 -15.17 9.60
C TYR A 151 2.91 -13.72 9.17
N ILE A 152 1.77 -13.03 9.19
CA ILE A 152 1.64 -11.62 8.81
C ILE A 152 0.87 -10.91 9.90
N ARG A 153 1.35 -9.73 10.32
CA ARG A 153 0.59 -8.88 11.22
C ARG A 153 0.59 -7.42 10.78
N SER A 154 -0.53 -6.76 11.00
CA SER A 154 -0.57 -5.30 11.00
C SER A 154 -0.28 -4.79 12.40
N VAL A 155 0.63 -3.83 12.51
CA VAL A 155 0.92 -3.13 13.76
C VAL A 155 0.11 -1.84 13.77
N ILE A 156 -0.69 -1.66 14.82
CA ILE A 156 -1.57 -0.51 14.99
C ILE A 156 -0.96 0.45 16.01
N THR A 157 -1.00 1.73 15.70
CA THR A 157 -0.49 2.80 16.55
C THR A 157 -1.55 3.87 16.78
N ILE A 158 -1.33 4.73 17.77
CA ILE A 158 -2.14 5.92 17.98
C ILE A 158 -1.89 6.90 16.83
N ALA A 159 -2.95 7.37 16.20
CA ALA A 159 -2.87 8.37 15.14
C ALA A 159 -2.45 9.71 15.72
N GLN A 160 -1.27 10.18 15.37
CA GLN A 160 -0.85 11.54 15.69
C GLN A 160 -1.73 12.54 14.96
N LYS A 161 -2.14 13.58 15.65
CA LYS A 161 -3.00 14.63 15.10
C LYS A 161 -2.22 15.93 15.00
N TYR A 162 -2.41 16.62 13.88
CA TYR A 162 -1.82 17.92 13.60
C TYR A 162 -2.90 18.90 13.19
N SER A 163 -2.75 20.16 13.60
CA SER A 163 -3.64 21.23 13.14
C SER A 163 -3.22 21.62 11.72
N LEU A 164 -4.16 21.53 10.78
CA LEU A 164 -3.98 21.94 9.39
C LEU A 164 -4.55 23.34 9.21
N LYS A 165 -3.70 24.32 8.89
CA LYS A 165 -4.11 25.70 8.62
C LYS A 165 -3.90 26.01 7.14
N TYR A 166 -4.91 26.57 6.50
CA TYR A 166 -4.86 27.01 5.12
C TYR A 166 -5.62 28.30 4.93
N LYS A 167 -5.23 29.08 3.93
CA LYS A 167 -5.82 30.37 3.59
C LYS A 167 -5.64 30.65 2.11
N VAL A 168 -6.48 31.51 1.56
CA VAL A 168 -6.28 32.14 0.26
C VAL A 168 -5.69 33.52 0.47
N VAL A 169 -4.68 33.88 -0.30
CA VAL A 169 -4.09 35.22 -0.29
C VAL A 169 -4.16 35.81 -1.67
N LEU A 170 -4.34 37.13 -1.72
CA LEU A 170 -4.28 37.91 -2.96
C LEU A 170 -2.83 38.37 -3.13
N ASP A 171 -2.24 38.05 -4.29
CA ASP A 171 -0.97 38.65 -4.69
C ASP A 171 -1.23 40.01 -5.34
N ASP A 172 -1.22 41.07 -4.51
CA ASP A 172 -1.43 42.44 -4.95
C ASP A 172 -0.10 43.21 -5.06
N GLY A 173 1.06 42.49 -5.05
CA GLY A 173 2.41 43.06 -5.14
C GLY A 173 2.86 43.76 -3.88
N LYS A 174 2.10 43.72 -2.79
CA LYS A 174 2.49 44.31 -1.50
C LYS A 174 3.29 43.31 -0.65
N PRO A 175 4.16 43.82 0.26
CA PRO A 175 4.96 42.97 1.13
C PRO A 175 4.13 42.23 2.21
N SER A 176 2.86 42.61 2.44
CA SER A 176 1.98 41.99 3.41
C SER A 176 0.91 41.15 2.68
N GLU A 177 0.69 39.92 3.15
CA GLU A 177 -0.36 39.04 2.62
C GLU A 177 -1.76 39.64 2.88
N THR A 178 -2.55 39.82 1.81
CA THR A 178 -3.96 40.16 1.93
C THR A 178 -4.77 38.85 1.92
N ILE A 179 -5.37 38.47 3.06
CA ILE A 179 -6.17 37.25 3.18
C ILE A 179 -7.50 37.49 2.47
N VAL A 180 -7.84 36.60 1.55
CA VAL A 180 -9.13 36.60 0.86
C VAL A 180 -10.16 35.88 1.74
N THR A 181 -11.11 36.65 2.26
CA THR A 181 -12.24 36.11 3.05
C THR A 181 -13.56 36.11 2.27
N ASP A 182 -13.61 36.83 1.13
CA ASP A 182 -14.79 36.87 0.28
C ASP A 182 -14.82 35.68 -0.67
N LYS A 183 -15.74 34.74 -0.42
CA LYS A 183 -15.96 33.56 -1.26
C LYS A 183 -16.38 33.89 -2.70
N LYS A 184 -16.78 35.14 -2.96
CA LYS A 184 -17.06 35.60 -4.34
C LYS A 184 -15.79 35.81 -5.17
N ILE A 185 -14.64 35.95 -4.52
CA ILE A 185 -13.35 36.04 -5.20
C ILE A 185 -12.77 34.65 -5.39
N ALA A 186 -12.59 33.91 -4.30
CA ALA A 186 -12.06 32.56 -4.34
C ALA A 186 -12.53 31.77 -3.11
N GLU A 187 -12.74 30.49 -3.27
CA GLU A 187 -13.03 29.56 -2.19
C GLU A 187 -12.04 28.40 -2.23
N LEU A 188 -11.31 28.21 -1.11
CA LEU A 188 -10.44 27.05 -0.91
C LEU A 188 -11.13 26.11 0.07
N THR A 189 -11.42 24.91 -0.39
CA THR A 189 -11.98 23.84 0.42
C THR A 189 -10.93 22.76 0.64
N ALA A 190 -10.98 22.10 1.80
CA ALA A 190 -10.16 20.93 2.10
C ALA A 190 -11.09 19.78 2.49
N THR A 191 -10.82 18.60 1.96
CA THR A 191 -11.58 17.40 2.30
C THR A 191 -10.66 16.25 2.64
N SER A 192 -11.12 15.37 3.52
CA SER A 192 -10.44 14.11 3.83
C SER A 192 -11.46 13.00 3.91
N ASN A 193 -11.25 11.91 3.18
CA ASN A 193 -12.21 10.82 3.05
C ASN A 193 -13.63 11.30 2.68
N GLY A 194 -13.71 12.34 1.85
CA GLY A 194 -14.99 12.94 1.42
C GLY A 194 -15.69 13.83 2.46
N GLN A 195 -15.05 14.12 3.61
CA GLN A 195 -15.56 15.03 4.63
C GLN A 195 -14.78 16.34 4.60
N GLU A 196 -15.50 17.47 4.71
CA GLU A 196 -14.89 18.79 4.76
C GLU A 196 -14.08 18.98 6.05
N ILE A 197 -12.90 19.61 5.93
CA ILE A 197 -12.02 20.00 7.01
C ILE A 197 -11.97 21.52 7.09
N THR A 198 -12.21 22.07 8.26
CA THR A 198 -12.06 23.50 8.51
C THR A 198 -10.62 23.85 8.82
N SER A 199 -10.16 25.02 8.35
CA SER A 199 -8.81 25.51 8.67
C SER A 199 -8.61 25.68 10.17
N GLY A 200 -7.61 25.00 10.72
CA GLY A 200 -7.33 24.96 12.15
C GLY A 200 -7.79 23.67 12.84
N ASP A 201 -8.62 22.85 12.20
CA ASP A 201 -9.04 21.57 12.74
C ASP A 201 -7.87 20.59 12.87
N SER A 202 -8.03 19.68 13.82
CA SER A 202 -7.08 18.59 14.06
C SER A 202 -7.29 17.49 13.05
N HIS A 203 -6.22 17.12 12.33
CA HIS A 203 -6.22 16.09 11.31
C HIS A 203 -5.20 15.01 11.63
N SER A 204 -5.55 13.75 11.40
CA SER A 204 -4.65 12.62 11.67
C SER A 204 -3.52 12.55 10.63
N ALA A 205 -2.31 12.27 11.10
CA ALA A 205 -1.17 12.03 10.23
C ALA A 205 -1.44 10.92 9.20
N TYR A 206 -0.80 11.02 8.03
CA TYR A 206 -0.84 10.04 6.95
C TYR A 206 -2.22 9.81 6.30
N ILE A 207 -3.27 10.57 6.68
CA ILE A 207 -4.54 10.56 5.96
C ILE A 207 -4.48 11.66 4.91
N PRO A 208 -4.71 11.35 3.61
CA PRO A 208 -4.66 12.34 2.55
C PRO A 208 -5.68 13.47 2.76
N VAL A 209 -5.25 14.69 2.47
CA VAL A 209 -6.12 15.87 2.38
C VAL A 209 -6.10 16.38 0.96
N GLU A 210 -7.27 16.53 0.38
CA GLU A 210 -7.47 17.08 -0.96
C GLU A 210 -7.89 18.55 -0.84
N PHE A 211 -7.20 19.43 -1.56
CA PHE A 211 -7.53 20.84 -1.65
C PHE A 211 -8.17 21.14 -3.00
N ALA A 212 -9.30 21.82 -2.99
CA ALA A 212 -9.94 22.34 -4.20
C ALA A 212 -10.06 23.86 -4.10
N LEU A 213 -9.57 24.54 -5.13
CA LEU A 213 -9.68 25.98 -5.28
C LEU A 213 -10.72 26.30 -6.34
N SER A 214 -11.76 27.05 -5.99
CA SER A 214 -12.73 27.62 -6.92
C SER A 214 -12.47 29.11 -7.06
N LEU A 215 -12.24 29.57 -8.29
CA LEU A 215 -12.13 30.98 -8.62
C LEU A 215 -13.46 31.43 -9.23
N ASN A 216 -13.93 32.61 -8.87
CA ASN A 216 -15.08 33.19 -9.51
C ASN A 216 -14.65 33.84 -10.83
N ASN A 217 -15.49 33.66 -11.91
CA ASN A 217 -15.12 34.03 -13.29
C ASN A 217 -15.05 35.55 -13.54
N ASP A 218 -15.26 36.36 -12.53
CA ASP A 218 -15.21 37.84 -12.64
C ASP A 218 -13.86 38.45 -12.20
N TYR A 219 -12.85 37.58 -11.94
CA TYR A 219 -11.49 37.97 -11.52
C TYR A 219 -10.39 37.22 -12.26
#